data_37805216ff7117a7d36e355bef8f7e4a
#
_entry.id   37805216ff7117a7d36e355bef8f7e4a
#
_cell.length_a   1.000
_cell.length_b   1.000
_cell.length_c   1.000
_cell.angle_alpha   90.00
_cell.angle_beta   90.00
_cell.angle_gamma   90.00
#
_symmetry.space_group_name_H-M   'P 1'
#
loop_
_entity.id
_entity.type
_entity.pdbx_description
1 polymer ?
#
loop_
_entity_poly.entity_id
_entity_poly.type
_entity_poly.pdbx_seq_one_letter_code
_entity_poly.pdbx_strand_id
1 'polypeptide(L)'
;MSDAEDPDLHDPQTTSRERETSDAEPPIGWDGQTLQEMLDASEEQLAETGHYQGLDDLELKNEDRFTYERLYSRLRGALVSARETALHVSASPIVREIGELCFQIYTPEGDSIAVSTGIIVHVHTGSLAIKYMIEEDYEHDRGIEPGDVFCNNDNDL
;
A
#
# COMPACT_ATOMS: atom_id res chain seq x y z
N MET A 1 -22.46 43.09 27.89
CA MET A 1 -22.19 41.67 27.69
C MET A 1 -21.31 41.59 26.46
N SER A 2 -20.05 41.41 26.69
CA SER A 2 -18.98 41.54 25.72
C SER A 2 -18.70 40.14 25.18
N ASP A 3 -18.92 39.93 23.89
CA ASP A 3 -18.52 38.72 23.16
C ASP A 3 -17.00 38.78 23.03
N ALA A 4 -16.34 37.90 23.75
CA ALA A 4 -14.92 37.65 23.58
C ALA A 4 -14.75 36.61 22.46
N GLU A 5 -14.30 37.05 21.29
CA GLU A 5 -13.79 36.18 20.23
C GLU A 5 -12.52 35.48 20.73
N ASP A 6 -12.53 34.16 20.67
CA ASP A 6 -11.39 33.33 20.97
C ASP A 6 -10.44 33.32 19.75
N PRO A 7 -9.19 33.82 19.85
CA PRO A 7 -8.31 33.98 18.69
C PRO A 7 -7.44 32.75 18.36
N ASP A 8 -7.67 31.57 18.96
CA ASP A 8 -6.80 30.38 18.81
C ASP A 8 -7.46 29.20 18.13
N LEU A 9 -8.34 29.43 17.15
CA LEU A 9 -8.61 28.39 16.16
C LEU A 9 -7.45 28.33 15.18
N HIS A 10 -6.47 27.51 15.52
CA HIS A 10 -5.32 27.21 14.69
C HIS A 10 -5.81 26.56 13.39
N ASP A 11 -5.83 27.35 12.33
CA ASP A 11 -6.01 26.90 10.95
C ASP A 11 -4.89 25.87 10.65
N PRO A 12 -5.21 24.60 10.35
CA PRO A 12 -4.21 23.66 9.91
C PRO A 12 -3.72 24.13 8.53
N GLN A 13 -2.72 24.99 8.53
CA GLN A 13 -2.01 25.32 7.32
C GLN A 13 -1.49 24.00 6.73
N THR A 14 -2.20 23.56 5.71
CA THR A 14 -1.67 22.66 4.72
C THR A 14 -0.34 23.24 4.25
N THR A 15 0.74 22.80 4.83
CA THR A 15 2.07 23.07 4.29
C THR A 15 2.19 22.25 3.01
N SER A 16 1.58 22.77 1.94
CA SER A 16 2.00 22.43 0.59
C SER A 16 3.48 22.82 0.54
N ARG A 17 4.35 21.83 0.69
CA ARG A 17 5.75 21.97 0.37
C ARG A 17 5.77 22.27 -1.12
N GLU A 18 5.88 23.56 -1.47
CA GLU A 18 6.24 23.95 -2.83
C GLU A 18 7.59 23.29 -3.11
N ARG A 19 7.56 22.13 -3.77
CA ARG A 19 8.77 21.56 -4.35
C ARG A 19 9.22 22.53 -5.42
N GLU A 20 10.35 23.20 -5.18
CA GLU A 20 11.11 23.84 -6.24
C GLU A 20 11.30 22.76 -7.33
N THR A 21 10.76 23.01 -8.51
CA THR A 21 10.99 22.19 -9.68
C THR A 21 12.47 22.25 -10.01
N SER A 22 13.26 21.36 -9.39
CA SER A 22 14.60 21.08 -9.86
C SER A 22 14.46 20.34 -11.19
N ASP A 23 15.38 20.57 -12.13
CA ASP A 23 15.52 19.79 -13.37
C ASP A 23 15.96 18.33 -13.06
N ALA A 24 15.60 17.79 -11.90
CA ALA A 24 15.82 16.41 -11.54
C ALA A 24 14.89 15.52 -12.36
N GLU A 25 15.45 14.46 -12.91
CA GLU A 25 14.67 13.41 -13.54
C GLU A 25 13.50 13.00 -12.61
N PRO A 26 12.30 12.76 -13.17
CA PRO A 26 11.15 12.36 -12.36
C PRO A 26 11.51 11.10 -11.54
N PRO A 27 10.99 10.97 -10.33
CA PRO A 27 11.19 9.76 -9.54
C PRO A 27 10.73 8.56 -10.34
N ILE A 28 11.56 7.55 -10.39
CA ILE A 28 11.29 6.31 -11.14
C ILE A 28 10.81 5.28 -10.14
N GLY A 29 9.67 4.64 -10.41
CA GLY A 29 9.03 3.70 -9.49
C GLY A 29 9.93 2.52 -9.15
N TRP A 30 10.30 1.71 -10.14
CA TRP A 30 11.16 0.55 -9.96
C TRP A 30 11.87 0.19 -11.27
N ASP A 31 13.13 -0.20 -11.21
CA ASP A 31 13.92 -0.66 -12.37
C ASP A 31 13.88 0.28 -13.60
N GLY A 32 13.73 1.59 -13.38
CA GLY A 32 13.71 2.57 -14.45
C GLY A 32 12.33 2.76 -15.10
N GLN A 33 11.26 2.26 -14.51
CA GLN A 33 9.88 2.44 -14.94
C GLN A 33 9.11 3.29 -13.93
N THR A 34 8.14 4.06 -14.41
CA THR A 34 7.16 4.71 -13.54
C THR A 34 6.16 3.69 -12.99
N LEU A 35 5.49 4.00 -11.87
CA LEU A 35 4.46 3.13 -11.33
C LEU A 35 3.30 2.95 -12.29
N GLN A 36 2.95 3.97 -13.10
CA GLN A 36 1.92 3.87 -14.13
C GLN A 36 2.32 2.89 -15.23
N GLU A 37 3.56 2.96 -15.73
CA GLU A 37 4.06 2.00 -16.74
C GLU A 37 4.05 0.56 -16.22
N MET A 38 4.38 0.36 -14.93
CA MET A 38 4.32 -0.95 -14.30
C MET A 38 2.88 -1.45 -14.17
N LEU A 39 1.94 -0.59 -13.80
CA LEU A 39 0.52 -0.93 -13.70
C LEU A 39 -0.05 -1.32 -15.06
N ASP A 40 0.19 -0.50 -16.10
CA ASP A 40 -0.27 -0.76 -17.46
C ASP A 40 0.26 -2.10 -17.98
N ALA A 41 1.55 -2.37 -17.76
CA ALA A 41 2.18 -3.63 -18.16
C ALA A 41 1.59 -4.85 -17.41
N SER A 42 1.32 -4.70 -16.11
CA SER A 42 0.70 -5.76 -15.30
C SER A 42 -0.72 -6.07 -15.77
N GLU A 43 -1.51 -5.04 -16.09
CA GLU A 43 -2.88 -5.20 -16.60
C GLU A 43 -2.91 -5.83 -17.98
N GLU A 44 -2.00 -5.45 -18.88
CA GLU A 44 -1.85 -6.07 -20.20
C GLU A 44 -1.51 -7.55 -20.07
N GLN A 45 -0.53 -7.90 -19.23
CA GLN A 45 -0.14 -9.28 -18.97
C GLN A 45 -1.29 -10.11 -18.37
N LEU A 46 -2.05 -9.52 -17.45
CA LEU A 46 -3.22 -10.19 -16.87
C LEU A 46 -4.31 -10.42 -17.92
N ALA A 47 -4.55 -9.46 -18.79
CA ALA A 47 -5.55 -9.57 -19.88
C ALA A 47 -5.15 -10.65 -20.91
N GLU A 48 -3.86 -10.74 -21.26
CA GLU A 48 -3.34 -11.70 -22.23
C GLU A 48 -3.24 -13.12 -21.69
N THR A 49 -2.75 -13.28 -20.45
CA THR A 49 -2.41 -14.60 -19.89
C THR A 49 -3.45 -15.15 -18.91
N GLY A 50 -4.27 -14.28 -18.33
CA GLY A 50 -5.17 -14.59 -17.22
C GLY A 50 -4.46 -14.79 -15.87
N HIS A 51 -3.17 -14.49 -15.80
CA HIS A 51 -2.34 -14.66 -14.61
C HIS A 51 -1.66 -13.34 -14.21
N TYR A 52 -1.67 -13.03 -12.92
CA TYR A 52 -0.92 -11.88 -12.39
C TYR A 52 0.55 -12.02 -12.74
N GLN A 53 1.17 -10.92 -13.19
CA GLN A 53 2.56 -10.87 -13.65
C GLN A 53 2.88 -11.87 -14.80
N GLY A 54 1.86 -12.31 -15.52
CA GLY A 54 2.01 -13.32 -16.58
C GLY A 54 2.49 -14.69 -16.11
N LEU A 55 2.50 -14.93 -14.80
CA LEU A 55 3.07 -16.14 -14.20
C LEU A 55 2.02 -17.24 -14.00
N ASP A 56 2.08 -18.28 -14.79
CA ASP A 56 1.30 -19.51 -14.59
C ASP A 56 1.82 -20.32 -13.38
N ASP A 57 3.13 -20.30 -13.14
CA ASP A 57 3.78 -20.97 -12.00
C ASP A 57 5.06 -20.23 -11.57
N LEU A 58 5.51 -20.49 -10.36
CA LEU A 58 6.72 -19.90 -9.80
C LEU A 58 7.91 -20.85 -9.98
N GLU A 59 8.94 -20.38 -10.68
CA GLU A 59 10.17 -21.15 -10.94
C GLU A 59 10.77 -21.71 -9.64
N LEU A 60 10.92 -20.87 -8.62
CA LEU A 60 11.45 -21.29 -7.31
C LEU A 60 10.63 -22.41 -6.66
N LYS A 61 9.31 -22.43 -6.84
CA LYS A 61 8.44 -23.48 -6.30
C LYS A 61 8.70 -24.84 -6.98
N ASN A 62 9.10 -24.81 -8.25
CA ASN A 62 9.40 -26.00 -9.02
C ASN A 62 10.83 -26.50 -8.82
N GLU A 63 11.80 -25.58 -8.77
CA GLU A 63 13.21 -25.91 -8.65
C GLU A 63 13.64 -26.20 -7.22
N ASP A 64 13.20 -25.40 -6.25
CA ASP A 64 13.52 -25.58 -4.83
C ASP A 64 12.30 -25.30 -3.95
N ARG A 65 11.42 -26.28 -3.91
CA ARG A 65 10.19 -26.22 -3.10
C ARG A 65 10.45 -25.96 -1.63
N PHE A 66 11.55 -26.45 -1.08
CA PHE A 66 11.87 -26.24 0.33
C PHE A 66 12.19 -24.77 0.62
N THR A 67 12.99 -24.12 -0.22
CA THR A 67 13.29 -22.70 -0.10
C THR A 67 12.03 -21.86 -0.32
N TYR A 68 11.20 -22.18 -1.30
CA TYR A 68 9.93 -21.51 -1.53
C TYR A 68 9.02 -21.57 -0.29
N GLU A 69 8.75 -22.75 0.25
CA GLU A 69 7.89 -22.95 1.43
C GLU A 69 8.45 -22.22 2.67
N ARG A 70 9.75 -22.21 2.84
CA ARG A 70 10.43 -21.49 3.92
C ARG A 70 10.26 -19.97 3.79
N LEU A 71 10.45 -19.40 2.61
CA LEU A 71 10.27 -17.98 2.35
C LEU A 71 8.81 -17.58 2.54
N TYR A 72 7.88 -18.32 1.95
CA TYR A 72 6.45 -18.07 2.11
C TYR A 72 6.00 -18.12 3.57
N SER A 73 6.44 -19.13 4.32
CA SER A 73 6.12 -19.27 5.75
C SER A 73 6.69 -18.12 6.57
N ARG A 74 7.90 -17.64 6.26
CA ARG A 74 8.51 -16.48 6.94
C ARG A 74 7.76 -15.19 6.64
N LEU A 75 7.40 -14.97 5.37
CA LEU A 75 6.62 -13.80 4.95
C LEU A 75 5.27 -13.77 5.67
N ARG A 76 4.54 -14.87 5.62
CA ARG A 76 3.25 -14.98 6.31
C ARG A 76 3.39 -14.83 7.83
N GLY A 77 4.42 -15.42 8.43
CA GLY A 77 4.71 -15.30 9.85
C GLY A 77 4.98 -13.85 10.27
N ALA A 78 5.71 -13.09 9.45
CA ALA A 78 5.96 -11.67 9.70
C ALA A 78 4.66 -10.85 9.70
N LEU A 79 3.78 -11.08 8.71
CA LEU A 79 2.47 -10.39 8.64
C LEU A 79 1.57 -10.72 9.82
N VAL A 80 1.50 -12.00 10.22
CA VAL A 80 0.73 -12.41 11.40
C VAL A 80 1.29 -11.78 12.66
N SER A 81 2.62 -11.78 12.85
CA SER A 81 3.26 -11.15 14.01
C SER A 81 3.02 -9.64 14.05
N ALA A 82 3.08 -8.96 12.91
CA ALA A 82 2.77 -7.53 12.80
C ALA A 82 1.32 -7.26 13.24
N ARG A 83 0.37 -8.06 12.75
CA ARG A 83 -1.04 -7.96 13.13
C ARG A 83 -1.22 -8.17 14.63
N GLU A 84 -0.71 -9.24 15.20
CA GLU A 84 -0.83 -9.52 16.63
C GLU A 84 -0.22 -8.40 17.49
N THR A 85 0.93 -7.87 17.08
CA THR A 85 1.55 -6.73 17.77
C THR A 85 0.63 -5.51 17.73
N ALA A 86 0.07 -5.19 16.57
CA ALA A 86 -0.82 -4.04 16.41
C ALA A 86 -2.11 -4.19 17.23
N LEU A 87 -2.68 -5.40 17.33
CA LEU A 87 -3.83 -5.67 18.19
C LEU A 87 -3.53 -5.35 19.65
N HIS A 88 -2.32 -5.69 20.12
CA HIS A 88 -1.91 -5.45 21.52
C HIS A 88 -1.64 -3.97 21.83
N VAL A 89 -1.10 -3.20 20.88
CA VAL A 89 -0.75 -1.79 21.11
C VAL A 89 -1.87 -0.82 20.74
N SER A 90 -2.89 -1.28 20.02
CA SER A 90 -4.00 -0.42 19.60
C SER A 90 -4.84 0.07 20.78
N ALA A 91 -5.19 1.34 20.76
CA ALA A 91 -6.16 1.93 21.69
C ALA A 91 -7.62 1.71 21.25
N SER A 92 -7.85 1.30 19.99
CA SER A 92 -9.20 1.08 19.46
C SER A 92 -9.80 -0.22 19.96
N PRO A 93 -10.97 -0.22 20.62
CA PRO A 93 -11.67 -1.44 21.00
C PRO A 93 -12.04 -2.31 19.80
N ILE A 94 -12.38 -1.72 18.66
CA ILE A 94 -12.73 -2.44 17.43
C ILE A 94 -11.51 -3.24 16.94
N VAL A 95 -10.34 -2.64 16.94
CA VAL A 95 -9.12 -3.34 16.55
C VAL A 95 -8.75 -4.41 17.59
N ARG A 96 -8.73 -4.06 18.89
CA ARG A 96 -8.28 -4.96 19.96
C ARG A 96 -9.23 -6.12 20.24
N GLU A 97 -10.53 -5.84 20.32
CA GLU A 97 -11.52 -6.82 20.81
C GLU A 97 -12.14 -7.62 19.67
N ILE A 98 -12.38 -6.95 18.53
CA ILE A 98 -13.01 -7.58 17.36
C ILE A 98 -11.96 -8.08 16.38
N GLY A 99 -10.76 -7.52 16.40
CA GLY A 99 -9.66 -7.91 15.53
C GLY A 99 -9.80 -7.38 14.09
N GLU A 100 -10.51 -6.28 13.91
CA GLU A 100 -10.68 -5.62 12.60
C GLU A 100 -9.40 -4.92 12.14
N LEU A 101 -8.43 -5.73 11.77
CA LEU A 101 -7.13 -5.27 11.28
C LEU A 101 -6.54 -6.33 10.35
N CYS A 102 -6.00 -5.87 9.22
CA CYS A 102 -5.32 -6.70 8.23
C CYS A 102 -3.98 -6.07 7.84
N PHE A 103 -2.94 -6.86 7.77
CA PHE A 103 -1.64 -6.49 7.22
C PHE A 103 -1.45 -7.16 5.88
N GLN A 104 -0.96 -6.40 4.90
CA GLN A 104 -0.78 -6.90 3.54
C GLN A 104 0.54 -6.38 2.97
N ILE A 105 1.07 -7.11 2.00
CA ILE A 105 2.21 -6.72 1.18
C ILE A 105 1.75 -6.76 -0.27
N TYR A 106 2.12 -5.74 -1.01
CA TYR A 106 1.80 -5.56 -2.41
C TYR A 106 3.06 -5.43 -3.23
N THR A 107 2.94 -5.69 -4.51
CA THR A 107 3.92 -5.27 -5.52
C THR A 107 3.86 -3.74 -5.69
N PRO A 108 4.86 -3.11 -6.33
CA PRO A 108 4.82 -1.67 -6.58
C PRO A 108 3.56 -1.21 -7.32
N GLU A 109 3.06 -1.99 -8.28
CA GLU A 109 1.85 -1.72 -9.06
C GLU A 109 0.54 -2.09 -8.35
N GLY A 110 0.62 -2.53 -7.10
CA GLY A 110 -0.55 -2.75 -6.25
C GLY A 110 -1.14 -4.16 -6.26
N ASP A 111 -0.47 -5.15 -6.84
CA ASP A 111 -0.94 -6.53 -6.77
C ASP A 111 -0.62 -7.17 -5.41
N SER A 112 -1.57 -7.90 -4.84
CA SER A 112 -1.42 -8.50 -3.51
C SER A 112 -0.49 -9.71 -3.52
N ILE A 113 0.63 -9.64 -2.78
CA ILE A 113 1.58 -10.75 -2.61
C ILE A 113 1.17 -11.65 -1.45
N ALA A 114 0.87 -11.07 -0.32
CA ALA A 114 0.56 -11.81 0.89
C ALA A 114 -0.32 -11.00 1.85
N VAL A 115 -1.14 -11.70 2.63
CA VAL A 115 -2.07 -11.13 3.58
C VAL A 115 -2.00 -11.87 4.91
N SER A 116 -2.13 -11.14 6.02
CA SER A 116 -2.33 -11.72 7.34
C SER A 116 -3.73 -12.34 7.47
N THR A 117 -3.99 -12.99 8.59
CA THR A 117 -5.37 -13.30 9.01
C THR A 117 -6.09 -11.99 9.35
N GLY A 118 -7.40 -11.92 9.12
CA GLY A 118 -8.21 -10.73 9.39
C GLY A 118 -9.43 -10.66 8.48
N ILE A 119 -9.92 -9.45 8.23
CA ILE A 119 -11.12 -9.23 7.44
C ILE A 119 -10.78 -9.36 5.96
N ILE A 120 -11.48 -10.27 5.27
CA ILE A 120 -11.25 -10.60 3.86
C ILE A 120 -11.52 -9.40 2.93
N VAL A 121 -12.43 -8.51 3.28
CA VAL A 121 -12.78 -7.33 2.46
C VAL A 121 -11.55 -6.47 2.17
N HIS A 122 -10.65 -6.31 3.14
CA HIS A 122 -9.46 -5.48 2.96
C HIS A 122 -8.43 -6.05 1.99
N VAL A 123 -8.52 -7.31 1.60
CA VAL A 123 -7.62 -7.90 0.60
C VAL A 123 -7.74 -7.19 -0.73
N HIS A 124 -8.95 -6.80 -1.11
CA HIS A 124 -9.22 -6.14 -2.38
C HIS A 124 -9.08 -4.62 -2.30
N THR A 125 -9.62 -4.00 -1.26
CA THR A 125 -9.62 -2.54 -1.10
C THR A 125 -8.21 -1.95 -1.00
N GLY A 126 -7.26 -2.66 -0.39
CA GLY A 126 -5.88 -2.20 -0.33
C GLY A 126 -5.20 -2.14 -1.70
N SER A 127 -5.44 -3.13 -2.56
CA SER A 127 -4.97 -3.11 -3.96
C SER A 127 -5.57 -1.96 -4.73
N LEU A 128 -6.89 -1.76 -4.63
CA LEU A 128 -7.59 -0.65 -5.30
C LEU A 128 -7.05 0.72 -4.84
N ALA A 129 -6.79 0.89 -3.56
CA ALA A 129 -6.24 2.14 -3.03
C ALA A 129 -4.86 2.46 -3.61
N ILE A 130 -3.99 1.45 -3.76
CA ILE A 130 -2.66 1.64 -4.36
C ILE A 130 -2.80 1.98 -5.84
N LYS A 131 -3.61 1.23 -6.60
CA LYS A 131 -3.85 1.48 -8.02
C LYS A 131 -4.44 2.87 -8.25
N TYR A 132 -5.40 3.29 -7.44
CA TYR A 132 -5.92 4.66 -7.46
C TYR A 132 -4.83 5.72 -7.25
N MET A 133 -3.91 5.52 -6.30
CA MET A 133 -2.81 6.45 -6.09
C MET A 133 -1.88 6.54 -7.31
N ILE A 134 -1.68 5.44 -8.03
CA ILE A 134 -0.88 5.40 -9.26
C ILE A 134 -1.60 6.16 -10.36
N GLU A 135 -2.87 5.87 -10.61
CA GLU A 135 -3.72 6.51 -11.64
C GLU A 135 -3.87 8.02 -11.40
N GLU A 136 -3.90 8.45 -10.13
CA GLU A 136 -3.94 9.87 -9.74
C GLU A 136 -2.55 10.53 -9.66
N ASP A 137 -1.53 9.88 -10.24
CA ASP A 137 -0.17 10.39 -10.40
C ASP A 137 0.50 10.86 -9.08
N TYR A 138 0.27 10.15 -7.99
CA TYR A 138 0.89 10.47 -6.69
C TYR A 138 2.41 10.41 -6.74
N GLU A 139 2.97 9.62 -7.66
CA GLU A 139 4.40 9.50 -7.88
C GLU A 139 5.04 10.86 -8.24
N HIS A 140 4.40 11.64 -9.11
CA HIS A 140 4.92 12.93 -9.57
C HIS A 140 4.31 14.12 -8.85
N ASP A 141 3.01 14.08 -8.56
CA ASP A 141 2.30 15.21 -7.93
C ASP A 141 2.71 15.36 -6.45
N ARG A 142 2.64 14.28 -5.69
CA ARG A 142 2.98 14.30 -4.26
C ARG A 142 4.36 13.77 -3.95
N GLY A 143 4.86 12.91 -4.80
CA GLY A 143 6.07 12.13 -4.63
C GLY A 143 5.88 10.98 -3.66
N ILE A 144 6.54 9.87 -3.96
CA ILE A 144 6.56 8.68 -3.12
C ILE A 144 8.01 8.37 -2.77
N GLU A 145 8.35 8.40 -1.48
CA GLU A 145 9.70 8.14 -0.99
C GLU A 145 9.70 6.99 0.03
N PRO A 146 10.80 6.25 0.15
CA PRO A 146 10.92 5.23 1.18
C PRO A 146 10.66 5.80 2.59
N GLY A 147 9.69 5.23 3.29
CA GLY A 147 9.29 5.66 4.63
C GLY A 147 8.03 6.52 4.66
N ASP A 148 7.49 6.91 3.52
CA ASP A 148 6.20 7.60 3.46
C ASP A 148 5.07 6.71 3.96
N VAL A 149 4.07 7.36 4.55
CA VAL A 149 2.85 6.72 5.03
C VAL A 149 1.65 7.49 4.48
N PHE A 150 0.82 6.81 3.73
CA PHE A 150 -0.41 7.34 3.19
C PHE A 150 -1.60 6.83 4.02
N CYS A 151 -2.55 7.71 4.30
CA CYS A 151 -3.78 7.37 5.00
C CYS A 151 -4.96 7.67 4.10
N ASN A 152 -5.86 6.70 3.98
CA ASN A 152 -7.12 6.87 3.26
C ASN A 152 -8.29 6.48 4.17
N ASN A 153 -9.36 7.27 4.14
CA ASN A 153 -10.63 7.02 4.80
C ASN A 153 -11.82 7.16 3.84
N ASP A 154 -11.56 7.11 2.54
CA ASP A 154 -12.60 7.12 1.53
C ASP A 154 -13.34 5.79 1.53
N ASN A 155 -14.68 5.86 1.59
CA ASN A 155 -15.53 4.68 1.58
C ASN A 155 -15.90 4.22 0.16
N ASP A 156 -15.56 5.02 -0.85
CA ASP A 156 -15.90 4.76 -2.25
C ASP A 156 -14.75 4.06 -3.02
N LEU A 157 -13.60 3.82 -2.34
CA LEU A 157 -12.45 3.07 -2.85
C LEU A 157 -12.47 1.62 -2.37
#